data_8ae1cbc68dbfefd6c39729d7b22ee49e
#
_entry.id   8ae1cbc68dbfefd6c39729d7b22ee49e
#
_cell.length_a   1.000
_cell.length_b   1.000
_cell.length_c   1.000
_cell.angle_alpha   90.00
_cell.angle_beta   90.00
_cell.angle_gamma   90.00
#
_symmetry.space_group_name_H-M   'P 1'
#
loop_
_entity.id
_entity.type
_entity.pdbx_description
1 polymer ?
#
loop_
_entity_poly.entity_id
_entity_poly.type
_entity_poly.pdbx_seq_one_letter_code
_entity_poly.pdbx_strand_id
1 'polypeptide(L)'
;MPEKNRKMPRAKKTGTRKTAQKKGAKRSVSARSAVAPTFAAPIPTGTVSPNNAAVITDASGNEHGLGHVYTYDAGDFEHPMSPHIGEIDGDPMTQTQVHALGPILNQQKTQSCVGHGWTLFVTSAPQLTSPGPDPYRIYHEAQQLDDIAGEEPVYFGTTVRAGAKAMLQDGWIAGDYVWAEDARVLWKYVLTRGPVVLGSDWFEGMNRVDNNGFVALSGARVGGHCYLCYGVSASDRAFLCANSWGKTWGDGGIFLFRFDDVRTLFWRQQMVACSAVESV
;
A
#
# COMPACT_ATOMS: atom_id res chain seq x y z
N MET A 1 57.78 -6.50 -48.04
CA MET A 1 57.75 -6.26 -49.51
C MET A 1 56.98 -7.36 -50.19
N PRO A 2 56.08 -7.05 -51.21
CA PRO A 2 55.63 -5.74 -51.67
C PRO A 2 54.09 -5.61 -51.70
N GLU A 3 53.73 -4.35 -51.80
CA GLU A 3 52.42 -3.80 -52.20
C GLU A 3 51.84 -4.39 -53.48
N LYS A 4 50.48 -4.34 -53.59
CA LYS A 4 49.80 -4.01 -54.86
C LYS A 4 48.48 -3.31 -54.65
N ASN A 5 48.53 -2.05 -54.99
CA ASN A 5 47.44 -1.15 -55.39
C ASN A 5 46.40 -1.75 -56.36
N ARG A 6 45.10 -1.47 -56.19
CA ARG A 6 44.17 -1.29 -57.34
C ARG A 6 42.96 -0.41 -57.00
N LYS A 7 43.03 0.80 -57.50
CA LYS A 7 42.12 1.70 -58.22
C LYS A 7 40.62 1.49 -58.10
N MET A 8 39.99 2.63 -57.70
CA MET A 8 38.55 2.95 -57.93
C MET A 8 38.25 3.10 -59.44
N PRO A 9 36.97 2.99 -59.81
CA PRO A 9 36.42 3.77 -60.91
C PRO A 9 35.25 4.70 -60.49
N ARG A 10 35.21 5.72 -61.30
CA ARG A 10 34.46 6.99 -61.31
C ARG A 10 32.95 6.87 -61.41
N ALA A 11 32.30 7.95 -60.92
CA ALA A 11 30.90 8.38 -61.02
C ALA A 11 30.34 8.39 -62.45
N LYS A 12 29.04 8.11 -62.58
CA LYS A 12 28.19 8.61 -63.66
C LYS A 12 27.01 9.38 -63.09
N LYS A 13 26.89 10.63 -63.56
CA LYS A 13 25.72 11.51 -63.38
C LYS A 13 24.58 11.01 -64.33
N THR A 14 23.34 11.14 -63.94
CA THR A 14 22.24 11.91 -64.55
C THR A 14 20.91 11.31 -64.20
N GLY A 15 19.92 12.17 -63.90
CA GLY A 15 18.52 11.78 -63.88
C GLY A 15 17.68 12.59 -62.89
N THR A 16 17.43 13.86 -63.23
CA THR A 16 16.39 14.68 -62.61
C THR A 16 15.02 14.07 -62.78
N ARG A 17 14.34 13.77 -61.68
CA ARG A 17 12.92 13.39 -61.70
C ARG A 17 12.15 14.27 -60.68
N LYS A 18 11.21 15.07 -61.23
CA LYS A 18 10.35 15.97 -60.49
C LYS A 18 9.54 15.24 -59.42
N THR A 19 9.64 15.68 -58.20
CA THR A 19 8.81 15.22 -57.07
C THR A 19 7.50 15.97 -57.02
N ALA A 20 6.40 15.28 -57.16
CA ALA A 20 5.07 15.76 -56.89
C ALA A 20 4.86 15.91 -55.38
N GLN A 21 4.52 17.12 -54.93
CA GLN A 21 4.11 17.43 -53.56
C GLN A 21 2.77 16.72 -53.27
N LYS A 22 2.79 15.69 -52.43
CA LYS A 22 1.58 15.18 -51.74
C LYS A 22 1.35 16.03 -50.48
N LYS A 23 0.27 16.79 -50.48
CA LYS A 23 -0.27 17.48 -49.29
C LYS A 23 -0.55 16.43 -48.21
N GLY A 24 0.24 16.44 -47.17
CA GLY A 24 -0.01 15.65 -45.96
C GLY A 24 -1.16 16.25 -45.17
N ALA A 25 -2.24 15.54 -45.06
CA ALA A 25 -3.33 15.86 -44.15
C ALA A 25 -2.81 15.76 -42.70
N LYS A 26 -2.79 16.87 -41.98
CA LYS A 26 -2.57 16.91 -40.55
C LYS A 26 -3.74 16.21 -39.87
N ARG A 27 -3.52 14.97 -39.42
CA ARG A 27 -4.40 14.29 -38.49
C ARG A 27 -4.27 15.02 -37.15
N SER A 28 -5.28 15.78 -36.76
CA SER A 28 -5.42 16.30 -35.40
C SER A 28 -5.55 15.11 -34.46
N VAL A 29 -4.52 14.91 -33.63
CA VAL A 29 -4.62 14.00 -32.49
C VAL A 29 -5.51 14.74 -31.49
N SER A 30 -6.78 14.36 -31.43
CA SER A 30 -7.68 14.76 -30.36
C SER A 30 -7.06 14.33 -29.04
N ALA A 31 -6.68 15.27 -28.20
CA ALA A 31 -6.32 15.00 -26.81
C ALA A 31 -7.54 14.31 -26.17
N ARG A 32 -7.42 13.02 -25.91
CA ARG A 32 -8.36 12.34 -25.05
C ARG A 32 -8.19 12.99 -23.67
N SER A 33 -9.18 13.78 -23.31
CA SER A 33 -9.35 14.26 -21.94
C SER A 33 -9.23 13.05 -21.01
N ALA A 34 -8.22 13.05 -20.15
CA ALA A 34 -8.12 12.08 -19.07
C ALA A 34 -9.39 12.27 -18.23
N VAL A 35 -10.29 11.31 -18.30
CA VAL A 35 -11.43 11.25 -17.38
C VAL A 35 -10.81 11.02 -16.02
N ALA A 36 -10.91 12.01 -15.14
CA ALA A 36 -10.55 11.84 -13.74
C ALA A 36 -11.30 10.62 -13.21
N PRO A 37 -10.66 9.76 -12.38
CA PRO A 37 -11.33 8.62 -11.81
C PRO A 37 -12.57 9.15 -11.05
N THR A 38 -13.75 8.73 -11.48
CA THR A 38 -14.99 8.98 -10.76
C THR A 38 -14.94 8.10 -9.52
N PHE A 39 -14.52 8.69 -8.40
CA PHE A 39 -14.66 8.05 -7.11
C PHE A 39 -16.15 7.81 -6.87
N ALA A 40 -16.51 6.57 -6.56
CA ALA A 40 -17.88 6.24 -6.19
C ALA A 40 -18.33 7.10 -4.99
N ALA A 41 -19.63 7.32 -4.87
CA ALA A 41 -20.21 8.12 -3.80
C ALA A 41 -19.69 7.66 -2.42
N PRO A 42 -19.50 8.59 -1.47
CA PRO A 42 -18.98 8.26 -0.15
C PRO A 42 -19.82 7.17 0.51
N ILE A 43 -19.14 6.19 1.10
CA ILE A 43 -19.79 5.21 1.97
C ILE A 43 -20.49 6.00 3.09
N PRO A 44 -21.75 5.70 3.43
CA PRO A 44 -22.36 6.30 4.60
C PRO A 44 -21.45 6.06 5.80
N THR A 45 -21.07 7.12 6.49
CA THR A 45 -20.37 7.05 7.76
C THR A 45 -21.22 6.21 8.70
N GLY A 46 -20.87 4.92 8.80
CA GLY A 46 -21.52 4.04 9.78
C GLY A 46 -21.25 4.63 11.15
N THR A 47 -22.29 4.86 11.93
CA THR A 47 -22.16 5.23 13.34
C THR A 47 -21.30 4.16 14.00
N VAL A 48 -20.10 4.56 14.45
CA VAL A 48 -19.23 3.67 15.22
C VAL A 48 -20.00 3.25 16.46
N SER A 49 -20.25 1.95 16.59
CA SER A 49 -20.94 1.43 17.78
C SER A 49 -19.99 1.59 18.97
N PRO A 50 -20.47 2.10 20.12
CA PRO A 50 -19.64 2.28 21.31
C PRO A 50 -19.00 0.99 21.85
N ASN A 51 -19.38 -0.17 21.38
CA ASN A 51 -18.79 -1.48 21.72
C ASN A 51 -18.07 -2.14 20.54
N ASN A 52 -17.26 -1.38 19.81
CA ASN A 52 -16.57 -1.82 18.61
C ASN A 52 -15.32 -2.69 18.87
N ALA A 53 -15.10 -3.16 20.10
CA ALA A 53 -14.01 -4.06 20.44
C ALA A 53 -14.24 -5.44 19.79
N ALA A 54 -13.80 -5.58 18.54
CA ALA A 54 -13.84 -6.87 17.86
C ALA A 54 -12.61 -7.70 18.26
N VAL A 55 -12.86 -8.89 18.77
CA VAL A 55 -11.85 -9.91 19.06
C VAL A 55 -12.19 -11.14 18.22
N ILE A 56 -11.18 -11.65 17.52
CA ILE A 56 -11.32 -12.90 16.75
C ILE A 56 -10.51 -14.02 17.44
N THR A 57 -10.89 -15.26 17.16
CA THR A 57 -10.11 -16.43 17.57
C THR A 57 -9.48 -17.06 16.34
N ASP A 58 -8.17 -17.30 16.40
CA ASP A 58 -7.43 -17.97 15.34
C ASP A 58 -7.62 -19.50 15.37
N ALA A 59 -7.04 -20.21 14.39
CA ALA A 59 -7.13 -21.66 14.27
C ALA A 59 -6.47 -22.41 15.45
N SER A 60 -5.60 -21.76 16.22
CA SER A 60 -4.93 -22.31 17.40
C SER A 60 -5.65 -22.00 18.70
N GLY A 61 -6.78 -21.26 18.63
CA GLY A 61 -7.56 -20.85 19.80
C GLY A 61 -7.05 -19.59 20.50
N ASN A 62 -6.09 -18.86 19.92
CA ASN A 62 -5.64 -17.59 20.46
C ASN A 62 -6.60 -16.47 20.06
N GLU A 63 -6.80 -15.53 20.98
CA GLU A 63 -7.65 -14.38 20.74
C GLU A 63 -6.83 -13.15 20.36
N HIS A 64 -7.30 -12.43 19.34
CA HIS A 64 -6.63 -11.27 18.76
C HIS A 64 -7.61 -10.11 18.57
N GLY A 65 -7.18 -8.90 18.93
CA GLY A 65 -7.98 -7.70 18.75
C GLY A 65 -7.96 -7.18 17.32
N LEU A 66 -9.05 -6.54 16.91
CA LEU A 66 -9.22 -5.80 15.68
C LEU A 66 -9.58 -4.34 16.03
N GLY A 67 -8.92 -3.35 15.42
CA GLY A 67 -9.09 -1.97 15.86
C GLY A 67 -8.93 -0.92 14.76
N HIS A 68 -8.94 -1.30 13.48
CA HIS A 68 -8.97 -0.31 12.41
C HIS A 68 -10.41 0.17 12.18
N VAL A 69 -10.58 1.50 12.19
CA VAL A 69 -11.83 2.17 11.86
C VAL A 69 -11.61 2.95 10.56
N TYR A 70 -12.50 2.79 9.61
CA TYR A 70 -12.47 3.58 8.39
C TYR A 70 -13.34 4.83 8.56
N THR A 71 -12.74 6.01 8.33
CA THR A 71 -13.45 7.28 8.19
C THR A 71 -13.09 7.89 6.84
N TYR A 72 -14.10 8.37 6.12
CA TYR A 72 -13.88 9.09 4.87
C TYR A 72 -13.33 10.48 5.15
N ASP A 73 -12.27 10.86 4.45
CA ASP A 73 -11.77 12.24 4.41
C ASP A 73 -11.43 12.61 2.97
N ALA A 74 -12.02 13.67 2.47
CA ALA A 74 -11.75 14.15 1.12
C ALA A 74 -10.29 14.61 0.95
N GLY A 75 -9.65 15.08 2.02
CA GLY A 75 -8.25 15.51 2.02
C GLY A 75 -7.26 14.38 1.72
N ASP A 76 -7.62 13.12 1.98
CA ASP A 76 -6.75 11.99 1.63
C ASP A 76 -6.46 11.91 0.12
N PHE A 77 -7.40 12.36 -0.72
CA PHE A 77 -7.24 12.37 -2.18
C PHE A 77 -6.37 13.51 -2.69
N GLU A 78 -6.04 14.50 -1.85
CA GLU A 78 -5.12 15.57 -2.17
C GLU A 78 -3.65 15.12 -2.02
N HIS A 79 -3.42 13.96 -1.38
CA HIS A 79 -2.12 13.36 -1.12
C HIS A 79 -1.95 12.00 -1.83
N PRO A 80 -2.05 11.93 -3.18
CA PRO A 80 -1.96 10.66 -3.90
C PRO A 80 -0.54 10.09 -3.85
N MET A 81 -0.44 8.76 -3.78
CA MET A 81 0.84 8.03 -3.74
C MET A 81 1.51 7.97 -5.13
N SER A 82 0.74 8.04 -6.21
CA SER A 82 1.25 7.84 -7.58
C SER A 82 2.37 8.81 -8.01
N PRO A 83 2.41 10.11 -7.63
CA PRO A 83 3.52 10.99 -7.97
C PRO A 83 4.85 10.62 -7.30
N HIS A 84 4.80 9.82 -6.24
CA HIS A 84 5.96 9.43 -5.45
C HIS A 84 6.54 8.07 -5.86
N ILE A 85 5.97 7.39 -6.85
CA ILE A 85 6.51 6.12 -7.38
C ILE A 85 7.85 6.39 -8.06
N GLY A 86 8.85 5.53 -7.78
CA GLY A 86 10.15 5.59 -8.45
C GLY A 86 10.09 5.08 -9.89
N GLU A 87 11.20 5.22 -10.62
CA GLU A 87 11.34 4.67 -11.95
C GLU A 87 11.24 3.14 -11.94
N ILE A 88 10.57 2.57 -12.93
CA ILE A 88 10.36 1.14 -13.10
C ILE A 88 10.67 0.75 -14.54
N ASP A 89 11.66 -0.12 -14.73
CA ASP A 89 11.96 -0.69 -16.02
C ASP A 89 11.07 -1.91 -16.30
N GLY A 90 10.30 -1.87 -17.39
CA GLY A 90 9.44 -2.97 -17.81
C GLY A 90 8.12 -3.06 -17.04
N ASP A 91 7.53 -4.26 -16.99
CA ASP A 91 6.25 -4.48 -16.32
C ASP A 91 6.47 -4.65 -14.80
N PRO A 92 5.93 -3.74 -13.96
CA PRO A 92 6.07 -3.83 -12.50
C PRO A 92 5.48 -5.12 -11.91
N MET A 93 4.49 -5.72 -12.57
CA MET A 93 3.84 -6.93 -12.09
C MET A 93 4.69 -8.20 -12.24
N THR A 94 5.83 -8.10 -12.93
CA THR A 94 6.82 -9.19 -13.08
C THR A 94 8.01 -9.04 -12.14
N GLN A 95 8.00 -8.03 -11.28
CA GLN A 95 9.10 -7.71 -10.37
C GLN A 95 8.71 -8.00 -8.91
N THR A 96 9.71 -8.48 -8.16
CA THR A 96 9.58 -8.79 -6.73
C THR A 96 10.47 -7.86 -5.93
N GLN A 97 9.95 -7.34 -4.82
CA GLN A 97 10.69 -6.56 -3.84
C GLN A 97 10.26 -6.95 -2.43
N VAL A 98 11.23 -7.16 -1.55
CA VAL A 98 10.98 -7.43 -0.13
C VAL A 98 11.89 -6.52 0.68
N HIS A 99 11.29 -5.69 1.52
CA HIS A 99 12.02 -4.81 2.43
C HIS A 99 12.34 -5.55 3.73
N ALA A 100 13.46 -5.20 4.36
CA ALA A 100 13.81 -5.79 5.65
C ALA A 100 12.75 -5.40 6.70
N LEU A 101 12.20 -6.42 7.35
CA LEU A 101 11.12 -6.27 8.31
C LEU A 101 11.69 -6.09 9.73
N GLY A 102 11.12 -5.17 10.49
CA GLY A 102 11.36 -5.03 11.92
C GLY A 102 10.86 -6.22 12.73
N PRO A 103 10.99 -6.19 14.06
CA PRO A 103 10.53 -7.29 14.91
C PRO A 103 9.01 -7.43 14.84
N ILE A 104 8.51 -8.67 14.66
CA ILE A 104 7.08 -8.95 14.70
C ILE A 104 6.52 -8.59 16.07
N LEU A 105 5.49 -7.76 16.08
CA LEU A 105 4.80 -7.26 17.27
C LEU A 105 3.61 -8.14 17.65
N ASN A 106 3.10 -7.96 18.89
CA ASN A 106 1.91 -8.66 19.36
C ASN A 106 1.01 -7.71 20.15
N GLN A 107 -0.07 -7.27 19.56
CA GLN A 107 -1.09 -6.44 20.20
C GLN A 107 -2.02 -7.21 21.15
N GLN A 108 -1.95 -8.53 21.17
CA GLN A 108 -2.83 -9.40 21.95
C GLN A 108 -4.31 -9.12 21.62
N LYS A 109 -5.17 -8.93 22.65
CA LYS A 109 -6.62 -8.67 22.50
C LYS A 109 -6.97 -7.19 22.37
N THR A 110 -5.98 -6.31 22.38
CA THR A 110 -6.21 -4.86 22.30
C THR A 110 -6.58 -4.43 20.89
N GLN A 111 -7.20 -3.26 20.76
CA GLN A 111 -7.60 -2.69 19.46
C GLN A 111 -6.53 -1.78 18.87
N SER A 112 -5.28 -1.94 19.30
CA SER A 112 -4.14 -1.07 18.97
C SER A 112 -3.42 -1.39 17.66
N CYS A 113 -4.06 -2.11 16.72
CA CYS A 113 -3.43 -2.55 15.47
C CYS A 113 -2.86 -1.38 14.64
N VAL A 114 -3.46 -0.19 14.68
CA VAL A 114 -2.96 0.99 13.97
C VAL A 114 -1.61 1.44 14.54
N GLY A 115 -1.50 1.56 15.87
CA GLY A 115 -0.22 1.89 16.52
C GLY A 115 0.85 0.85 16.24
N HIS A 116 0.49 -0.44 16.23
CA HIS A 116 1.41 -1.54 15.88
C HIS A 116 1.85 -1.50 14.41
N GLY A 117 0.93 -1.20 13.49
CA GLY A 117 1.24 -1.07 12.05
C GLY A 117 2.24 0.06 11.79
N TRP A 118 2.03 1.23 12.38
CA TRP A 118 2.94 2.36 12.25
C TRP A 118 4.28 2.15 12.97
N THR A 119 4.29 1.52 14.15
CA THR A 119 5.55 1.14 14.81
C THR A 119 6.36 0.18 13.93
N LEU A 120 5.70 -0.82 13.35
CA LEU A 120 6.36 -1.77 12.45
C LEU A 120 6.86 -1.07 11.17
N PHE A 121 6.17 -0.05 10.67
CA PHE A 121 6.60 0.77 9.55
C PHE A 121 7.97 1.40 9.80
N VAL A 122 8.16 2.13 10.90
CA VAL A 122 9.44 2.81 11.17
C VAL A 122 10.55 1.87 11.64
N THR A 123 10.21 0.70 12.17
CA THR A 123 11.21 -0.31 12.53
C THR A 123 11.64 -1.19 11.37
N SER A 124 10.96 -1.09 10.22
CA SER A 124 11.30 -1.78 8.97
C SER A 124 12.13 -0.88 8.04
N ALA A 125 12.80 -1.48 7.04
CA ALA A 125 13.51 -0.70 6.02
C ALA A 125 12.54 0.16 5.20
N PRO A 126 12.94 1.39 4.79
CA PRO A 126 14.29 1.94 4.87
C PRO A 126 14.67 2.56 6.22
N GLN A 127 13.73 2.90 7.12
CA GLN A 127 14.01 3.65 8.35
C GLN A 127 14.85 2.86 9.36
N LEU A 128 14.49 1.60 9.62
CA LEU A 128 15.17 0.68 10.55
C LEU A 128 15.39 1.29 11.95
N THR A 129 14.44 2.10 12.41
CA THR A 129 14.51 2.78 13.71
C THR A 129 14.51 1.77 14.85
N SER A 130 15.47 1.89 15.77
CA SER A 130 15.57 0.99 16.92
C SER A 130 16.14 1.75 18.15
N PRO A 131 15.42 1.75 19.30
CA PRO A 131 14.07 1.22 19.47
C PRO A 131 13.04 2.04 18.70
N GLY A 132 11.95 1.41 18.27
CA GLY A 132 10.78 2.10 17.73
C GLY A 132 9.90 2.68 18.84
N PRO A 133 8.83 3.43 18.47
CA PRO A 133 7.87 3.94 19.44
C PRO A 133 7.12 2.81 20.15
N ASP A 134 6.54 3.11 21.32
CA ASP A 134 5.57 2.24 21.96
C ASP A 134 4.26 2.21 21.14
N PRO A 135 3.84 1.05 20.58
CA PRO A 135 2.67 0.97 19.74
C PRO A 135 1.36 1.31 20.47
N TYR A 136 1.29 1.07 21.77
CA TYR A 136 0.11 1.42 22.56
C TYR A 136 0.02 2.95 22.76
N ARG A 137 1.15 3.61 22.97
CA ARG A 137 1.20 5.07 23.04
C ARG A 137 0.74 5.70 21.72
N ILE A 138 1.28 5.25 20.59
CA ILE A 138 0.85 5.73 19.27
C ILE A 138 -0.64 5.48 19.03
N TYR A 139 -1.18 4.35 19.49
CA TYR A 139 -2.62 4.07 19.41
C TYR A 139 -3.46 5.09 20.17
N HIS A 140 -3.12 5.39 21.45
CA HIS A 140 -3.87 6.36 22.26
C HIS A 140 -3.75 7.79 21.72
N GLU A 141 -2.57 8.19 21.27
CA GLU A 141 -2.38 9.49 20.61
C GLU A 141 -3.19 9.58 19.31
N ALA A 142 -3.26 8.51 18.55
CA ALA A 142 -4.09 8.46 17.34
C ALA A 142 -5.59 8.61 17.67
N GLN A 143 -6.09 8.04 18.78
CA GLN A 143 -7.47 8.25 19.21
C GLN A 143 -7.77 9.72 19.55
N GLN A 144 -6.78 10.48 20.03
CA GLN A 144 -6.94 11.93 20.27
C GLN A 144 -6.91 12.77 18.98
N LEU A 145 -6.42 12.20 17.88
CA LEU A 145 -6.22 12.87 16.60
C LEU A 145 -7.20 12.43 15.51
N ASP A 146 -8.03 11.41 15.77
CA ASP A 146 -9.07 11.01 14.84
C ASP A 146 -10.35 11.86 15.04
N ASP A 147 -11.28 11.69 14.08
CA ASP A 147 -12.52 12.45 14.06
C ASP A 147 -13.66 11.77 14.85
N ILE A 148 -13.33 10.80 15.73
CA ILE A 148 -14.29 10.03 16.54
C ILE A 148 -14.33 10.63 17.95
N ALA A 149 -15.51 10.95 18.44
CA ALA A 149 -15.64 11.57 19.74
C ALA A 149 -15.35 10.60 20.90
N GLY A 150 -14.35 10.92 21.73
CA GLY A 150 -13.94 10.16 22.90
C GLY A 150 -12.65 9.39 22.67
N GLU A 151 -12.37 8.46 23.56
CA GLU A 151 -11.21 7.55 23.53
C GLU A 151 -11.61 6.24 24.21
N GLU A 152 -10.75 5.25 24.21
CA GLU A 152 -10.95 4.02 25.00
C GLU A 152 -11.14 4.37 26.50
N PRO A 153 -12.18 3.87 27.19
CA PRO A 153 -13.09 2.79 26.76
C PRO A 153 -14.41 3.26 26.12
N VAL A 154 -14.55 4.54 25.74
CA VAL A 154 -15.79 5.06 25.13
C VAL A 154 -16.02 4.44 23.74
N TYR A 155 -14.96 4.33 22.96
CA TYR A 155 -14.92 3.52 21.74
C TYR A 155 -13.55 2.84 21.61
N PHE A 156 -13.44 1.87 20.69
CA PHE A 156 -12.23 1.08 20.47
C PHE A 156 -11.78 1.17 19.02
N GLY A 157 -10.46 1.21 18.83
CA GLY A 157 -9.85 1.36 17.53
C GLY A 157 -9.60 2.82 17.14
N THR A 158 -8.99 3.02 15.98
CA THR A 158 -8.71 4.34 15.39
C THR A 158 -8.43 4.20 13.90
N THR A 159 -8.16 5.31 13.20
CA THR A 159 -7.91 5.34 11.76
C THR A 159 -6.42 5.25 11.43
N VAL A 160 -6.08 4.72 10.25
CA VAL A 160 -4.69 4.74 9.75
C VAL A 160 -4.16 6.17 9.63
N ARG A 161 -5.03 7.12 9.23
CA ARG A 161 -4.69 8.56 9.16
C ARG A 161 -4.31 9.15 10.50
N ALA A 162 -5.08 8.85 11.54
CA ALA A 162 -4.76 9.35 12.88
C ALA A 162 -3.43 8.79 13.39
N GLY A 163 -3.14 7.52 13.08
CA GLY A 163 -1.82 6.94 13.32
C GLY A 163 -0.70 7.69 12.61
N ALA A 164 -0.87 8.07 11.33
CA ALA A 164 0.10 8.89 10.60
C ALA A 164 0.30 10.26 11.27
N LYS A 165 -0.80 10.92 11.68
CA LYS A 165 -0.74 12.21 12.40
C LYS A 165 0.01 12.08 13.72
N ALA A 166 -0.22 11.03 14.53
CA ALA A 166 0.51 10.78 15.77
C ALA A 166 2.02 10.57 15.51
N MET A 167 2.35 9.77 14.49
CA MET A 167 3.76 9.55 14.12
C MET A 167 4.47 10.81 13.65
N LEU A 168 3.78 11.71 12.92
CA LEU A 168 4.30 13.02 12.51
C LEU A 168 4.50 13.95 13.72
N GLN A 169 3.49 14.04 14.58
CA GLN A 169 3.53 14.90 15.77
C GLN A 169 4.69 14.52 16.70
N ASP A 170 4.97 13.24 16.83
CA ASP A 170 6.06 12.73 17.65
C ASP A 170 7.43 12.73 16.96
N GLY A 171 7.48 13.08 15.66
CA GLY A 171 8.71 13.12 14.88
C GLY A 171 9.29 11.75 14.51
N TRP A 172 8.47 10.69 14.56
CA TRP A 172 8.87 9.35 14.10
C TRP A 172 8.89 9.22 12.58
N ILE A 173 8.09 10.00 11.89
CA ILE A 173 8.12 10.16 10.43
C ILE A 173 8.26 11.64 10.11
N ALA A 174 8.85 11.95 8.96
CA ALA A 174 9.03 13.32 8.48
C ALA A 174 8.25 13.54 7.17
N GLY A 175 8.07 14.81 6.79
CA GLY A 175 7.41 15.17 5.54
C GLY A 175 5.89 15.03 5.59
N ASP A 176 5.32 14.42 4.56
CA ASP A 176 3.89 14.23 4.40
C ASP A 176 3.55 12.74 4.35
N TYR A 177 2.27 12.42 4.41
CA TYR A 177 1.78 11.06 4.17
C TYR A 177 0.94 11.01 2.90
N VAL A 178 1.00 9.87 2.21
CA VAL A 178 0.37 9.67 0.90
C VAL A 178 -0.47 8.40 0.88
N TRP A 179 -1.48 8.40 0.02
CA TRP A 179 -2.48 7.35 -0.08
C TRP A 179 -2.44 6.66 -1.42
N ALA A 180 -2.45 5.33 -1.43
CA ALA A 180 -2.56 4.56 -2.65
C ALA A 180 -3.97 4.67 -3.22
N GLU A 181 -4.06 5.04 -4.50
CA GLU A 181 -5.32 5.20 -5.22
C GLU A 181 -5.93 3.84 -5.62
N ASP A 182 -5.08 2.83 -5.80
CA ASP A 182 -5.48 1.47 -6.15
C ASP A 182 -4.37 0.44 -5.83
N ALA A 183 -4.68 -0.84 -6.02
CA ALA A 183 -3.73 -1.93 -5.79
C ALA A 183 -2.49 -1.92 -6.72
N ARG A 184 -2.57 -1.32 -7.91
CA ARG A 184 -1.42 -1.19 -8.82
C ARG A 184 -0.48 -0.07 -8.38
N VAL A 185 -1.04 1.03 -7.89
CA VAL A 185 -0.27 2.12 -7.28
C VAL A 185 0.43 1.60 -6.03
N LEU A 186 -0.28 0.90 -5.14
CA LEU A 186 0.29 0.24 -3.97
C LEU A 186 1.46 -0.70 -4.36
N TRP A 187 1.26 -1.56 -5.36
CA TRP A 187 2.31 -2.48 -5.84
C TRP A 187 3.57 -1.74 -6.27
N LYS A 188 3.41 -0.72 -7.12
CA LYS A 188 4.53 0.07 -7.65
C LYS A 188 5.26 0.84 -6.55
N TYR A 189 4.51 1.38 -5.58
CA TYR A 189 5.11 2.11 -4.47
C TYR A 189 5.94 1.18 -3.58
N VAL A 190 5.40 0.04 -3.18
CA VAL A 190 6.15 -0.98 -2.42
C VAL A 190 7.36 -1.46 -3.20
N LEU A 191 7.25 -1.64 -4.52
CA LEU A 191 8.36 -2.04 -5.38
C LEU A 191 9.51 -1.04 -5.38
N THR A 192 9.23 0.28 -5.32
CA THR A 192 10.23 1.35 -5.60
C THR A 192 10.60 2.20 -4.40
N ARG A 193 9.77 2.23 -3.36
CA ARG A 193 9.95 3.16 -2.22
C ARG A 193 10.09 2.46 -0.88
N GLY A 194 9.12 1.68 -0.47
CA GLY A 194 9.15 1.07 0.86
C GLY A 194 7.83 0.48 1.30
N PRO A 195 7.75 0.08 2.57
CA PRO A 195 6.56 -0.45 3.17
C PRO A 195 5.40 0.55 3.18
N VAL A 196 4.19 0.00 3.31
CA VAL A 196 2.94 0.77 3.36
C VAL A 196 2.06 0.21 4.47
N VAL A 197 1.53 1.07 5.33
CA VAL A 197 0.56 0.71 6.36
C VAL A 197 -0.80 0.53 5.72
N LEU A 198 -1.40 -0.64 5.87
CA LEU A 198 -2.71 -0.99 5.32
C LEU A 198 -3.75 -1.07 6.43
N GLY A 199 -4.89 -0.46 6.20
CA GLY A 199 -6.09 -0.67 7.00
C GLY A 199 -7.20 -1.25 6.11
N SER A 200 -7.79 -2.37 6.52
CA SER A 200 -8.86 -2.98 5.72
C SER A 200 -9.97 -3.55 6.58
N ASP A 201 -11.12 -3.78 5.96
CA ASP A 201 -12.07 -4.74 6.49
C ASP A 201 -11.40 -6.10 6.64
N TRP A 202 -11.73 -6.81 7.72
CA TRP A 202 -11.22 -8.13 8.03
C TRP A 202 -12.36 -9.15 7.99
N PHE A 203 -12.14 -10.26 7.32
CA PHE A 203 -13.14 -11.31 7.08
C PHE A 203 -12.75 -12.61 7.77
N GLU A 204 -13.70 -13.48 8.08
CA GLU A 204 -13.48 -14.76 8.78
C GLU A 204 -12.36 -15.61 8.13
N GLY A 205 -12.32 -15.66 6.79
CA GLY A 205 -11.28 -16.39 6.06
C GLY A 205 -9.88 -15.82 6.20
N MET A 206 -9.75 -14.61 6.74
CA MET A 206 -8.46 -13.96 6.99
C MET A 206 -7.91 -14.25 8.41
N ASN A 207 -8.69 -14.92 9.27
CA ASN A 207 -8.25 -15.27 10.64
C ASN A 207 -7.13 -16.32 10.66
N ARG A 208 -6.83 -16.93 9.54
CA ARG A 208 -5.77 -17.91 9.35
C ARG A 208 -5.15 -17.83 7.96
N VAL A 209 -3.94 -18.33 7.84
CA VAL A 209 -3.30 -18.57 6.54
C VAL A 209 -3.54 -20.00 6.06
N ASP A 210 -3.53 -20.21 4.76
CA ASP A 210 -3.48 -21.54 4.15
C ASP A 210 -2.05 -22.13 4.19
N ASN A 211 -1.87 -23.34 3.67
CA ASN A 211 -0.57 -24.02 3.65
C ASN A 211 0.50 -23.30 2.80
N ASN A 212 0.12 -22.31 2.00
CA ASN A 212 1.00 -21.49 1.19
C ASN A 212 1.18 -20.07 1.78
N GLY A 213 0.67 -19.81 2.98
CA GLY A 213 0.78 -18.54 3.67
C GLY A 213 -0.26 -17.48 3.27
N PHE A 214 -1.28 -17.83 2.47
CA PHE A 214 -2.30 -16.86 2.04
C PHE A 214 -3.46 -16.75 3.02
N VAL A 215 -3.91 -15.54 3.26
CA VAL A 215 -5.26 -15.28 3.82
C VAL A 215 -6.31 -15.36 2.69
N ALA A 216 -7.57 -15.61 3.05
CA ALA A 216 -8.67 -15.72 2.11
C ALA A 216 -9.70 -14.60 2.34
N LEU A 217 -10.02 -13.82 1.30
CA LEU A 217 -11.10 -12.85 1.31
C LEU A 217 -12.47 -13.57 1.21
N SER A 218 -12.91 -14.17 2.33
CA SER A 218 -14.12 -15.00 2.39
C SER A 218 -14.76 -14.99 3.76
N GLY A 219 -16.03 -15.39 3.82
CA GLY A 219 -16.83 -15.40 5.05
C GLY A 219 -17.44 -14.04 5.37
N ALA A 220 -17.96 -13.89 6.59
CA ALA A 220 -18.52 -12.63 7.08
C ALA A 220 -17.40 -11.63 7.43
N ARG A 221 -17.74 -10.33 7.35
CA ARG A 221 -16.89 -9.27 7.92
C ARG A 221 -16.92 -9.38 9.45
N VAL A 222 -15.74 -9.41 10.09
CA VAL A 222 -15.61 -9.53 11.54
C VAL A 222 -15.07 -8.26 12.21
N GLY A 223 -14.57 -7.31 11.44
CA GLY A 223 -14.06 -6.03 11.96
C GLY A 223 -13.22 -5.29 10.95
N GLY A 224 -12.38 -4.38 11.42
CA GLY A 224 -11.34 -3.72 10.65
C GLY A 224 -9.97 -3.96 11.29
N HIS A 225 -8.95 -4.20 10.48
CA HIS A 225 -7.59 -4.50 10.95
C HIS A 225 -6.53 -3.68 10.22
N CYS A 226 -5.44 -3.39 10.92
CA CYS A 226 -4.29 -2.67 10.40
C CYS A 226 -3.04 -3.56 10.45
N TYR A 227 -2.25 -3.54 9.38
CA TYR A 227 -1.05 -4.35 9.21
C TYR A 227 -0.07 -3.66 8.26
N LEU A 228 1.16 -4.14 8.15
CA LEU A 228 2.19 -3.57 7.27
C LEU A 228 2.35 -4.41 6.00
N CYS A 229 2.24 -3.79 4.83
CA CYS A 229 2.73 -4.36 3.58
C CYS A 229 4.21 -3.99 3.44
N TYR A 230 5.10 -5.00 3.43
CA TYR A 230 6.55 -4.80 3.36
C TYR A 230 7.19 -5.38 2.10
N GLY A 231 6.40 -5.94 1.20
CA GLY A 231 6.93 -6.48 -0.05
C GLY A 231 5.85 -6.86 -1.04
N VAL A 232 6.30 -7.17 -2.25
CA VAL A 232 5.51 -7.71 -3.35
C VAL A 232 6.22 -8.90 -3.97
N SER A 233 5.49 -9.96 -4.30
CA SER A 233 5.99 -11.17 -4.95
C SER A 233 5.31 -11.36 -6.31
N ALA A 234 6.08 -11.26 -7.38
CA ALA A 234 5.59 -11.50 -8.74
C ALA A 234 5.18 -12.96 -8.95
N SER A 235 5.97 -13.92 -8.43
CA SER A 235 5.69 -15.36 -8.57
C SER A 235 4.38 -15.76 -7.91
N ASP A 236 4.08 -15.18 -6.74
CA ASP A 236 2.88 -15.47 -5.97
C ASP A 236 1.71 -14.56 -6.36
N ARG A 237 2.02 -13.49 -7.11
CA ARG A 237 1.09 -12.40 -7.43
C ARG A 237 0.43 -11.86 -6.16
N ALA A 238 1.24 -11.55 -5.16
CA ALA A 238 0.81 -11.22 -3.81
C ALA A 238 1.58 -10.08 -3.18
N PHE A 239 0.94 -9.42 -2.24
CA PHE A 239 1.56 -8.54 -1.26
C PHE A 239 2.04 -9.36 -0.07
N LEU A 240 3.25 -9.09 0.43
CA LEU A 240 3.78 -9.66 1.64
C LEU A 240 3.44 -8.73 2.80
N CYS A 241 2.70 -9.25 3.76
CA CYS A 241 2.18 -8.47 4.88
C CYS A 241 2.67 -9.03 6.22
N ALA A 242 2.95 -8.12 7.16
CA ALA A 242 3.29 -8.45 8.53
C ALA A 242 2.15 -8.04 9.46
N ASN A 243 1.71 -8.99 10.28
CA ASN A 243 0.64 -8.82 11.24
C ASN A 243 1.20 -8.49 12.64
N SER A 244 0.34 -7.98 13.50
CA SER A 244 0.64 -7.67 14.90
C SER A 244 0.03 -8.67 15.91
N TRP A 245 -0.02 -9.95 15.54
CA TRP A 245 -0.56 -11.04 16.38
C TRP A 245 0.50 -12.02 16.87
N GLY A 246 1.77 -11.57 16.85
CA GLY A 246 2.90 -12.38 17.29
C GLY A 246 3.35 -13.42 16.27
N LYS A 247 4.49 -14.06 16.56
CA LYS A 247 5.13 -15.03 15.65
C LYS A 247 4.43 -16.38 15.56
N THR A 248 3.47 -16.65 16.43
CA THR A 248 2.72 -17.91 16.44
C THR A 248 1.52 -17.90 15.49
N TRP A 249 1.13 -16.71 15.01
CA TRP A 249 0.10 -16.56 14.00
C TRP A 249 0.71 -16.52 12.60
N GLY A 250 0.00 -17.07 11.61
CA GLY A 250 0.44 -17.06 10.22
C GLY A 250 1.75 -17.83 10.00
N ASP A 251 2.56 -17.36 9.05
CA ASP A 251 3.92 -17.85 8.84
C ASP A 251 4.93 -16.97 9.60
N GLY A 252 5.13 -17.24 10.88
CA GLY A 252 6.03 -16.44 11.70
C GLY A 252 5.57 -15.00 11.97
N GLY A 253 4.26 -14.73 11.90
CA GLY A 253 3.66 -13.39 12.04
C GLY A 253 3.41 -12.68 10.71
N ILE A 254 3.70 -13.34 9.58
CA ILE A 254 3.49 -12.80 8.23
C ILE A 254 2.42 -13.57 7.46
N PHE A 255 1.91 -12.97 6.41
CA PHE A 255 0.94 -13.58 5.49
C PHE A 255 1.05 -13.00 4.08
N LEU A 256 0.51 -13.73 3.12
CA LEU A 256 0.38 -13.33 1.74
C LEU A 256 -1.05 -12.88 1.46
N PHE A 257 -1.20 -11.74 0.79
CA PHE A 257 -2.48 -11.22 0.34
C PHE A 257 -2.52 -11.17 -1.19
N ARG A 258 -3.42 -11.91 -1.81
CA ARG A 258 -3.51 -11.97 -3.27
C ARG A 258 -3.77 -10.59 -3.85
N PHE A 259 -3.08 -10.24 -4.93
CA PHE A 259 -3.26 -8.98 -5.63
C PHE A 259 -4.74 -8.73 -5.99
N ASP A 260 -5.45 -9.75 -6.45
CA ASP A 260 -6.84 -9.61 -6.87
C ASP A 260 -7.81 -9.40 -5.69
N ASP A 261 -7.49 -9.93 -4.51
CA ASP A 261 -8.25 -9.69 -3.27
C ASP A 261 -8.04 -8.25 -2.78
N VAL A 262 -6.81 -7.78 -2.75
CA VAL A 262 -6.48 -6.37 -2.42
C VAL A 262 -7.15 -5.42 -3.41
N ARG A 263 -7.09 -5.71 -4.72
CA ARG A 263 -7.81 -4.94 -5.74
C ARG A 263 -9.32 -4.91 -5.49
N THR A 264 -9.89 -6.01 -5.03
CA THR A 264 -11.32 -6.11 -4.71
C THR A 264 -11.66 -5.25 -3.50
N LEU A 265 -10.83 -5.23 -2.46
CA LEU A 265 -11.01 -4.38 -1.27
C LEU A 265 -10.93 -2.88 -1.63
N PHE A 266 -9.97 -2.47 -2.46
CA PHE A 266 -9.91 -1.10 -2.97
C PHE A 266 -11.17 -0.73 -3.75
N TRP A 267 -11.60 -1.60 -4.69
CA TRP A 267 -12.81 -1.36 -5.49
C TRP A 267 -14.06 -1.25 -4.62
N ARG A 268 -14.15 -2.02 -3.53
CA ARG A 268 -15.25 -1.95 -2.57
C ARG A 268 -15.13 -0.83 -1.54
N GLN A 269 -14.06 -0.05 -1.59
CA GLN A 269 -13.73 0.96 -0.57
C GLN A 269 -13.65 0.37 0.85
N GLN A 270 -13.09 -0.82 0.95
CA GLN A 270 -12.89 -1.58 2.19
C GLN A 270 -11.41 -1.63 2.60
N MET A 271 -10.56 -0.81 1.98
CA MET A 271 -9.13 -0.73 2.26
C MET A 271 -8.61 0.68 2.05
N VAL A 272 -7.69 1.06 2.92
CA VAL A 272 -6.81 2.21 2.77
C VAL A 272 -5.35 1.77 2.84
N ALA A 273 -4.47 2.50 2.19
CA ALA A 273 -3.04 2.22 2.18
C ALA A 273 -2.27 3.53 2.27
N CYS A 274 -1.53 3.73 3.35
CA CYS A 274 -0.85 4.98 3.70
C CYS A 274 0.64 4.74 3.92
N SER A 275 1.48 5.63 3.40
CA SER A 275 2.91 5.66 3.68
C SER A 275 3.38 7.06 3.97
N ALA A 276 4.50 7.20 4.68
CA ALA A 276 5.19 8.47 4.83
C ALA A 276 6.11 8.71 3.64
N VAL A 277 6.14 9.95 3.15
CA VAL A 277 7.10 10.40 2.15
C VAL A 277 8.15 11.23 2.88
N GLU A 278 9.35 10.68 3.03
CA GLU A 278 10.47 11.48 3.49
C GLU A 278 10.78 12.54 2.42
N SER A 279 10.88 13.80 2.86
CA SER A 279 11.41 14.88 2.02
C SER A 279 12.87 14.54 1.72
N VAL A 280 13.17 14.28 0.46
CA VAL A 280 14.55 14.10 -0.04
C VAL A 280 15.30 15.42 0.06
#